data_3491cd7b28415060e32664aa04f2a450
#
_entry.id   3491cd7b28415060e32664aa04f2a450
#
_cell.length_a   1.000
_cell.length_b   1.000
_cell.length_c   1.000
_cell.angle_alpha   90.00
_cell.angle_beta   90.00
_cell.angle_gamma   90.00
#
_symmetry.space_group_name_H-M   'P 1'
#
loop_
_entity.id
_entity.type
_entity.pdbx_description
1 polymer ?
#
loop_
_entity_poly.entity_id
_entity_poly.type
_entity_poly.pdbx_seq_one_letter_code
_entity_poly.pdbx_strand_id
1 'polypeptide(L)'
;MAEPGIPGVVRMLDPYTYRCPAGHPDPCPVCTGAPHLEEILQYEGPNTVAAVILETVTGTNGIIVPPSGYLQSIRDVCDKYGILLIADEVMAGFGRTGKWFGVDNWDVVPDILSVAKGINSGYIPLGAMVVRKPIADWLRDKYFAGGLTYSGHPLACASAVASIEAFKEEGIVENSAEMGGVFADKLRGLQDRHPSIGDVRGLGCFWGLELVKNRETREPLVPFNATGEAFAPVARVSKAALDRGLYLMTHWNVVMVCPPLTITREEIDEGIAILDEALAVADEHAV
;
A
#
# COMPACT_ATOMS: atom_id res chain seq x y z
N MET A 1 -12.12 9.46 -13.79
CA MET A 1 -11.35 10.05 -14.90
C MET A 1 -10.17 10.77 -14.27
N ALA A 2 -8.94 10.45 -14.66
CA ALA A 2 -7.77 11.14 -14.09
C ALA A 2 -7.66 12.54 -14.75
N GLU A 3 -7.65 13.57 -13.92
CA GLU A 3 -7.36 14.91 -14.38
C GLU A 3 -5.89 15.06 -14.76
N PRO A 4 -5.51 16.03 -15.60
CA PRO A 4 -4.11 16.33 -15.86
C PRO A 4 -3.38 16.58 -14.52
N GLY A 5 -2.23 15.96 -14.35
CA GLY A 5 -1.41 16.20 -13.18
C GLY A 5 -0.85 17.61 -13.10
N ILE A 6 -0.25 17.95 -11.97
CA ILE A 6 0.51 19.21 -11.83
C ILE A 6 1.64 19.21 -12.86
N PRO A 7 1.90 20.34 -13.55
CA PRO A 7 3.03 20.45 -14.47
C PRO A 7 4.35 20.05 -13.80
N GLY A 8 5.19 19.29 -14.53
CA GLY A 8 6.46 18.79 -14.01
C GLY A 8 6.37 17.45 -13.27
N VAL A 9 5.21 16.80 -13.26
CA VAL A 9 5.06 15.42 -12.74
C VAL A 9 5.03 14.44 -13.90
N VAL A 10 5.98 13.53 -13.91
CA VAL A 10 6.05 12.38 -14.83
C VAL A 10 5.71 11.10 -14.06
N ARG A 11 4.85 10.27 -14.63
CA ARG A 11 4.42 9.02 -14.01
C ARG A 11 5.21 7.85 -14.52
N MET A 12 5.61 6.97 -13.62
CA MET A 12 6.14 5.65 -13.93
C MET A 12 5.08 4.57 -13.68
N LEU A 13 5.29 3.41 -14.25
CA LEU A 13 4.42 2.25 -14.09
C LEU A 13 4.56 1.66 -12.68
N ASP A 14 3.46 1.17 -12.13
CA ASP A 14 3.45 0.46 -10.84
C ASP A 14 4.17 -0.90 -10.94
N PRO A 15 4.82 -1.38 -9.86
CA PRO A 15 5.47 -2.69 -9.79
C PRO A 15 4.44 -3.83 -9.63
N TYR A 16 3.42 -3.84 -10.47
CA TYR A 16 2.28 -4.75 -10.37
C TYR A 16 2.54 -6.02 -11.19
N THR A 17 3.28 -6.97 -10.62
CA THR A 17 3.73 -8.18 -11.32
C THR A 17 2.58 -9.08 -11.75
N TYR A 18 1.54 -9.23 -10.93
CA TYR A 18 0.37 -10.04 -11.28
C TYR A 18 -0.32 -9.57 -12.57
N ARG A 19 -0.39 -8.23 -12.80
CA ARG A 19 -0.88 -7.61 -14.04
C ARG A 19 0.15 -6.64 -14.58
N CYS A 20 1.30 -7.15 -15.00
CA CYS A 20 2.38 -6.29 -15.49
C CYS A 20 1.85 -5.30 -16.53
N PRO A 21 1.96 -3.99 -16.28
CA PRO A 21 1.43 -2.98 -17.19
C PRO A 21 2.16 -2.92 -18.53
N ALA A 22 3.38 -3.49 -18.61
CA ALA A 22 4.13 -3.66 -19.84
C ALA A 22 3.85 -4.99 -20.55
N GLY A 23 2.95 -5.83 -20.02
CA GLY A 23 2.57 -7.11 -20.62
C GLY A 23 3.63 -8.21 -20.52
N HIS A 24 4.66 -8.04 -19.69
CA HIS A 24 5.69 -9.06 -19.51
C HIS A 24 5.23 -10.17 -18.53
N PRO A 25 5.74 -11.40 -18.69
CA PRO A 25 5.51 -12.45 -17.69
C PRO A 25 6.23 -12.12 -16.38
N ASP A 26 5.79 -12.72 -15.30
CA ASP A 26 6.43 -12.62 -13.99
C ASP A 26 7.66 -13.57 -13.92
N PRO A 27 8.87 -13.12 -13.50
CA PRO A 27 9.20 -11.75 -13.09
C PRO A 27 9.35 -10.79 -14.28
N CYS A 28 8.79 -9.59 -14.15
CA CYS A 28 8.87 -8.57 -15.18
C CYS A 28 10.11 -7.67 -14.98
N PRO A 29 11.04 -7.59 -15.94
CA PRO A 29 12.23 -6.73 -15.82
C PRO A 29 11.88 -5.24 -15.65
N VAL A 30 10.77 -4.78 -16.23
CA VAL A 30 10.30 -3.40 -16.09
C VAL A 30 9.68 -3.16 -14.70
N CYS A 31 8.89 -4.12 -14.21
CA CYS A 31 8.28 -4.02 -12.87
C CYS A 31 9.30 -4.19 -11.74
N THR A 32 10.52 -4.63 -12.01
CA THR A 32 11.59 -4.75 -11.01
C THR A 32 12.33 -3.44 -10.71
N GLY A 33 11.96 -2.32 -11.35
CA GLY A 33 12.29 -0.98 -10.87
C GLY A 33 13.29 -0.22 -11.72
N ALA A 34 14.58 -0.38 -11.50
CA ALA A 34 15.63 0.48 -12.07
C ALA A 34 15.57 0.67 -13.60
N PRO A 35 15.39 -0.36 -14.44
CA PRO A 35 15.42 -0.14 -15.89
C PRO A 35 14.34 0.83 -16.37
N HIS A 36 13.14 0.73 -15.81
CA HIS A 36 12.02 1.61 -16.18
C HIS A 36 12.25 3.04 -15.71
N LEU A 37 12.73 3.23 -14.47
CA LEU A 37 13.08 4.55 -13.96
C LEU A 37 14.21 5.17 -14.76
N GLU A 38 15.27 4.43 -15.06
CA GLU A 38 16.40 4.94 -15.85
C GLU A 38 15.98 5.36 -17.27
N GLU A 39 15.10 4.60 -17.92
CA GLU A 39 14.56 4.96 -19.22
C GLU A 39 13.83 6.31 -19.16
N ILE A 40 12.94 6.50 -18.17
CA ILE A 40 12.23 7.77 -17.98
C ILE A 40 13.25 8.90 -17.77
N LEU A 41 14.24 8.70 -16.90
CA LEU A 41 15.26 9.72 -16.62
C LEU A 41 16.08 10.10 -17.87
N GLN A 42 16.32 9.15 -18.80
CA GLN A 42 17.02 9.48 -20.05
C GLN A 42 16.18 10.39 -20.94
N TYR A 43 14.87 10.20 -20.99
CA TYR A 43 13.98 11.05 -21.81
C TYR A 43 13.73 12.42 -21.18
N GLU A 44 13.58 12.48 -19.86
CA GLU A 44 13.33 13.75 -19.14
C GLU A 44 14.60 14.58 -18.94
N GLY A 45 15.77 13.94 -18.95
CA GLY A 45 17.04 14.52 -18.56
C GLY A 45 17.26 14.43 -17.04
N PRO A 46 18.20 13.60 -16.57
CA PRO A 46 18.38 13.35 -15.13
C PRO A 46 18.58 14.62 -14.29
N ASN A 47 19.21 15.65 -14.87
CA ASN A 47 19.47 16.93 -14.19
C ASN A 47 18.21 17.80 -13.98
N THR A 48 17.08 17.42 -14.59
CA THR A 48 15.81 18.16 -14.47
C THR A 48 14.89 17.52 -13.44
N VAL A 49 15.18 16.32 -12.98
CA VAL A 49 14.36 15.56 -12.04
C VAL A 49 14.85 15.77 -10.61
N ALA A 50 14.00 16.34 -9.77
CA ALA A 50 14.34 16.65 -8.38
C ALA A 50 14.17 15.44 -7.44
N ALA A 51 13.12 14.66 -7.64
CA ALA A 51 12.77 13.57 -6.73
C ALA A 51 11.94 12.49 -7.43
N VAL A 52 12.02 11.29 -6.90
CA VAL A 52 11.07 10.19 -7.13
C VAL A 52 10.21 10.06 -5.88
N ILE A 53 8.88 10.03 -6.03
CA ILE A 53 7.95 9.75 -4.94
C ILE A 53 7.18 8.46 -5.25
N LEU A 54 7.08 7.58 -4.27
CA LEU A 54 6.33 6.33 -4.38
C LEU A 54 5.76 5.88 -3.02
N GLU A 55 4.64 5.17 -3.06
CA GLU A 55 4.19 4.38 -1.91
C GLU A 55 5.05 3.10 -1.81
N THR A 56 5.51 2.73 -0.61
CA THR A 56 6.34 1.52 -0.41
C THR A 56 5.53 0.23 -0.62
N VAL A 57 4.28 0.23 -0.21
CA VAL A 57 3.23 -0.69 -0.63
C VAL A 57 2.05 0.18 -1.01
N THR A 58 1.57 0.07 -2.24
CA THR A 58 0.47 0.93 -2.66
C THR A 58 -0.80 0.61 -1.88
N GLY A 59 -1.54 1.64 -1.49
CA GLY A 59 -2.76 1.47 -0.70
C GLY A 59 -3.99 1.16 -1.56
N THR A 60 -4.81 2.19 -1.78
CA THR A 60 -6.10 2.05 -2.47
C THR A 60 -5.99 1.58 -3.92
N ASN A 61 -4.83 1.65 -4.51
CA ASN A 61 -4.56 1.13 -5.85
C ASN A 61 -4.51 -0.41 -5.92
N GLY A 62 -4.71 -1.09 -4.80
CA GLY A 62 -4.88 -2.54 -4.76
C GLY A 62 -3.88 -3.30 -3.90
N ILE A 63 -3.24 -2.63 -2.95
CA ILE A 63 -2.24 -3.21 -2.02
C ILE A 63 -1.15 -3.94 -2.82
N ILE A 64 -0.53 -3.20 -3.77
CA ILE A 64 0.54 -3.74 -4.59
C ILE A 64 1.81 -3.76 -3.77
N VAL A 65 2.29 -4.97 -3.46
CA VAL A 65 3.58 -5.21 -2.82
C VAL A 65 4.63 -5.28 -3.91
N PRO A 66 5.65 -4.41 -3.89
CA PRO A 66 6.69 -4.46 -4.89
C PRO A 66 7.51 -5.75 -4.79
N PRO A 67 8.00 -6.30 -5.91
CA PRO A 67 8.82 -7.50 -5.88
C PRO A 67 10.15 -7.24 -5.16
N SER A 68 10.80 -8.34 -4.75
CA SER A 68 12.11 -8.27 -4.09
C SER A 68 13.11 -7.46 -4.92
N GLY A 69 13.87 -6.58 -4.25
CA GLY A 69 14.88 -5.72 -4.87
C GLY A 69 14.35 -4.46 -5.55
N TYR A 70 13.03 -4.29 -5.71
CA TYR A 70 12.45 -3.11 -6.36
C TYR A 70 12.86 -1.80 -5.68
N LEU A 71 12.56 -1.65 -4.38
CA LEU A 71 12.87 -0.41 -3.67
C LEU A 71 14.38 -0.13 -3.59
N GLN A 72 15.19 -1.18 -3.43
CA GLN A 72 16.64 -1.03 -3.44
C GLN A 72 17.12 -0.53 -4.81
N SER A 73 16.61 -1.10 -5.91
CA SER A 73 16.97 -0.67 -7.26
C SER A 73 16.57 0.77 -7.55
N ILE A 74 15.42 1.22 -7.07
CA ILE A 74 15.00 2.63 -7.16
C ILE A 74 15.94 3.53 -6.35
N ARG A 75 16.32 3.12 -5.12
CA ARG A 75 17.28 3.86 -4.29
C ARG A 75 18.64 4.02 -4.99
N ASP A 76 19.14 2.93 -5.57
CA ASP A 76 20.43 2.92 -6.28
C ASP A 76 20.42 3.87 -7.49
N VAL A 77 19.32 3.92 -8.25
CA VAL A 77 19.15 4.87 -9.36
C VAL A 77 19.08 6.30 -8.84
N CYS A 78 18.32 6.56 -7.78
CA CYS A 78 18.25 7.89 -7.16
C CYS A 78 19.64 8.36 -6.70
N ASP A 79 20.42 7.50 -6.04
CA ASP A 79 21.78 7.81 -5.60
C ASP A 79 22.72 8.07 -6.77
N LYS A 80 22.64 7.26 -7.83
CA LYS A 80 23.44 7.41 -9.05
C LYS A 80 23.28 8.79 -9.71
N TYR A 81 22.06 9.31 -9.73
CA TYR A 81 21.74 10.58 -10.41
C TYR A 81 21.60 11.77 -9.45
N GLY A 82 21.76 11.58 -8.14
CA GLY A 82 21.60 12.65 -7.14
C GLY A 82 20.15 13.13 -6.99
N ILE A 83 19.19 12.24 -7.21
CA ILE A 83 17.75 12.47 -7.12
C ILE A 83 17.26 12.06 -5.73
N LEU A 84 16.37 12.84 -5.12
CA LEU A 84 15.80 12.50 -3.82
C LEU A 84 14.77 11.37 -3.95
N LEU A 85 14.80 10.41 -3.01
CA LEU A 85 13.76 9.41 -2.85
C LEU A 85 12.79 9.83 -1.75
N ILE A 86 11.51 9.96 -2.09
CA ILE A 86 10.43 10.27 -1.17
C ILE A 86 9.57 9.01 -1.02
N ALA A 87 9.49 8.48 0.19
CA ALA A 87 8.58 7.38 0.49
C ALA A 87 7.27 7.91 1.07
N ASP A 88 6.16 7.59 0.41
CA ASP A 88 4.83 7.82 0.95
C ASP A 88 4.47 6.65 1.87
N GLU A 89 4.56 6.89 3.16
CA GLU A 89 4.27 5.97 4.24
C GLU A 89 2.92 6.26 4.91
N VAL A 90 2.07 7.02 4.24
CA VAL A 90 0.75 7.41 4.79
C VAL A 90 -0.13 6.19 5.06
N MET A 91 -0.07 5.15 4.23
CA MET A 91 -0.82 3.90 4.46
C MET A 91 0.06 2.77 5.00
N ALA A 92 1.30 2.65 4.57
CA ALA A 92 2.19 1.55 4.91
C ALA A 92 2.87 1.71 6.29
N GLY A 93 3.01 2.95 6.77
CA GLY A 93 3.70 3.26 8.02
C GLY A 93 2.92 2.87 9.28
N PHE A 94 3.60 3.06 10.42
CA PHE A 94 3.08 2.81 11.77
C PHE A 94 2.52 1.40 11.95
N GLY A 95 3.35 0.40 11.63
CA GLY A 95 3.05 -1.01 11.93
C GLY A 95 2.21 -1.72 10.87
N ARG A 96 1.62 -1.04 9.89
CA ARG A 96 0.68 -1.64 8.94
C ARG A 96 1.26 -2.84 8.18
N THR A 97 2.53 -2.80 7.83
CA THR A 97 3.25 -3.87 7.11
C THR A 97 4.03 -4.83 8.02
N GLY A 98 3.80 -4.77 9.34
CA GLY A 98 4.55 -5.56 10.33
C GLY A 98 5.91 -4.97 10.72
N LYS A 99 6.22 -3.77 10.24
CA LYS A 99 7.39 -2.95 10.59
C LYS A 99 6.94 -1.54 10.92
N TRP A 100 7.79 -0.73 11.59
CA TRP A 100 7.45 0.66 11.87
C TRP A 100 7.09 1.44 10.61
N PHE A 101 7.89 1.26 9.55
CA PHE A 101 7.61 1.83 8.24
C PHE A 101 7.72 0.75 7.16
N GLY A 102 7.00 0.93 6.06
CA GLY A 102 7.03 -0.01 4.95
C GLY A 102 8.42 -0.19 4.37
N VAL A 103 9.22 0.88 4.26
CA VAL A 103 10.62 0.84 3.79
C VAL A 103 11.51 -0.11 4.58
N ASP A 104 11.20 -0.36 5.86
CA ASP A 104 11.98 -1.25 6.73
C ASP A 104 11.92 -2.73 6.29
N ASN A 105 10.94 -3.10 5.45
CA ASN A 105 10.87 -4.45 4.88
C ASN A 105 11.94 -4.71 3.81
N TRP A 106 12.55 -3.64 3.28
CA TRP A 106 13.57 -3.71 2.23
C TRP A 106 14.90 -3.06 2.62
N ASP A 107 15.06 -2.68 3.89
CA ASP A 107 16.25 -1.98 4.42
C ASP A 107 16.63 -0.73 3.59
N VAL A 108 15.63 -0.01 3.06
CA VAL A 108 15.82 1.21 2.28
C VAL A 108 15.60 2.44 3.15
N VAL A 109 16.55 3.39 3.09
CA VAL A 109 16.43 4.68 3.76
C VAL A 109 16.10 5.76 2.73
N PRO A 110 14.88 6.28 2.69
CA PRO A 110 14.51 7.38 1.80
C PRO A 110 15.09 8.70 2.30
N ASP A 111 15.11 9.71 1.44
CA ASP A 111 15.54 11.06 1.83
C ASP A 111 14.43 11.80 2.57
N ILE A 112 13.19 11.50 2.21
CA ILE A 112 11.98 12.10 2.81
C ILE A 112 10.95 11.01 3.04
N LEU A 113 10.29 11.04 4.21
CA LEU A 113 9.10 10.24 4.51
C LEU A 113 7.88 11.17 4.62
N SER A 114 6.80 10.81 3.96
CA SER A 114 5.48 11.40 4.17
C SER A 114 4.63 10.47 5.02
N VAL A 115 4.14 10.94 6.17
CA VAL A 115 3.39 10.12 7.13
C VAL A 115 2.11 10.81 7.58
N ALA A 116 1.08 10.01 7.83
CA ALA A 116 -0.21 10.45 8.39
C ALA A 116 -0.91 9.25 9.07
N LYS A 117 -2.23 9.23 9.12
CA LYS A 117 -3.09 8.13 9.59
C LYS A 117 -2.61 7.49 10.90
N GLY A 118 -1.75 6.46 10.82
CA GLY A 118 -1.20 5.74 11.97
C GLY A 118 -0.38 6.61 12.93
N ILE A 119 0.10 7.78 12.51
CA ILE A 119 0.88 8.68 13.37
C ILE A 119 0.17 9.04 14.69
N ASN A 120 -1.16 9.09 14.67
CA ASN A 120 -1.98 9.28 15.87
C ASN A 120 -3.30 8.49 15.82
N SER A 121 -3.36 7.42 15.04
CA SER A 121 -4.50 6.49 14.97
C SER A 121 -5.85 7.17 14.64
N GLY A 122 -5.82 8.34 13.99
CA GLY A 122 -7.02 9.07 13.56
C GLY A 122 -7.71 9.88 14.66
N TYR A 123 -7.15 9.99 15.85
CA TYR A 123 -7.76 10.78 16.94
C TYR A 123 -7.87 12.27 16.59
N ILE A 124 -6.85 12.83 15.93
CA ILE A 124 -6.83 14.22 15.47
C ILE A 124 -6.18 14.27 14.10
N PRO A 125 -6.68 15.06 13.13
CA PRO A 125 -6.03 15.21 11.83
C PRO A 125 -4.57 15.67 11.98
N LEU A 126 -3.63 14.84 11.57
CA LEU A 126 -2.20 15.11 11.60
C LEU A 126 -1.50 14.38 10.46
N GLY A 127 -0.55 15.04 9.86
CA GLY A 127 0.44 14.46 8.98
C GLY A 127 1.79 15.09 9.25
N ALA A 128 2.86 14.44 8.83
CA ALA A 128 4.20 14.95 8.97
C ALA A 128 5.06 14.59 7.77
N MET A 129 6.05 15.43 7.51
CA MET A 129 7.15 15.16 6.61
C MET A 129 8.42 15.00 7.45
N VAL A 130 9.07 13.86 7.32
CA VAL A 130 10.35 13.58 8.00
C VAL A 130 11.45 13.61 6.95
N VAL A 131 12.52 14.34 7.23
CA VAL A 131 13.64 14.49 6.30
C VAL A 131 14.93 13.98 6.91
N ARG A 132 15.84 13.46 6.07
CA ARG A 132 17.18 13.08 6.51
C ARG A 132 17.98 14.28 7.01
N LYS A 133 18.91 13.99 7.90
CA LYS A 133 19.78 15.00 8.51
C LYS A 133 20.47 15.95 7.50
N PRO A 134 21.03 15.51 6.37
CA PRO A 134 21.63 16.41 5.39
C PRO A 134 20.67 17.47 4.86
N ILE A 135 19.39 17.12 4.64
CA ILE A 135 18.36 18.06 4.21
C ILE A 135 18.02 19.04 5.34
N ALA A 136 17.85 18.52 6.56
CA ALA A 136 17.59 19.35 7.74
C ALA A 136 18.73 20.35 8.00
N ASP A 137 19.98 19.89 7.90
CA ASP A 137 21.16 20.75 8.08
C ASP A 137 21.25 21.84 6.99
N TRP A 138 20.94 21.49 5.73
CA TRP A 138 20.91 22.46 4.64
C TRP A 138 19.84 23.54 4.84
N LEU A 139 18.68 23.18 5.43
CA LEU A 139 17.58 24.10 5.70
C LEU A 139 17.81 24.99 6.91
N ARG A 140 18.76 24.66 7.81
CA ARG A 140 18.93 25.31 9.10
C ARG A 140 19.07 26.83 9.02
N ASP A 141 19.82 27.30 8.06
CA ASP A 141 20.14 28.72 7.86
C ASP A 141 19.37 29.33 6.66
N LYS A 142 18.34 28.66 6.22
CA LYS A 142 17.55 29.09 5.06
C LYS A 142 16.08 29.31 5.45
N TYR A 143 15.47 30.26 4.74
CA TYR A 143 14.03 30.43 4.85
C TYR A 143 13.32 29.23 4.27
N PHE A 144 12.56 28.53 5.10
CA PHE A 144 11.67 27.47 4.65
C PHE A 144 10.35 28.08 4.19
N ALA A 145 10.11 28.08 2.89
CA ALA A 145 8.93 28.68 2.27
C ALA A 145 7.64 27.86 2.46
N GLY A 146 7.70 26.77 3.23
CA GLY A 146 6.54 25.96 3.59
C GLY A 146 5.95 26.41 4.92
N GLY A 147 4.69 26.06 5.15
CA GLY A 147 4.04 26.30 6.43
C GLY A 147 2.53 26.35 6.26
N LEU A 148 1.86 25.58 7.11
CA LEU A 148 0.41 25.61 7.26
C LEU A 148 0.09 26.25 8.61
N THR A 149 -0.99 27.01 8.69
CA THR A 149 -1.40 27.71 9.92
C THR A 149 -1.46 26.80 11.13
N TYR A 150 -1.86 25.55 10.96
CA TYR A 150 -1.98 24.56 12.03
C TYR A 150 -0.78 23.62 12.17
N SER A 151 0.34 23.87 11.48
CA SER A 151 1.57 23.08 11.66
C SER A 151 2.07 23.15 13.10
N GLY A 152 2.40 21.99 13.69
CA GLY A 152 2.86 21.91 15.08
C GLY A 152 1.78 22.17 16.13
N HIS A 153 0.51 21.98 15.78
CA HIS A 153 -0.61 22.19 16.72
C HIS A 153 -0.42 21.33 17.98
N PRO A 154 -0.34 21.92 19.19
CA PRO A 154 0.04 21.19 20.40
C PRO A 154 -0.81 19.98 20.70
N LEU A 155 -2.13 20.09 20.54
CA LEU A 155 -3.06 18.99 20.81
C LEU A 155 -2.84 17.82 19.83
N ALA A 156 -2.60 18.11 18.53
CA ALA A 156 -2.34 17.08 17.54
C ALA A 156 -0.99 16.40 17.78
N CYS A 157 0.04 17.17 18.13
CA CYS A 157 1.35 16.62 18.47
C CYS A 157 1.32 15.77 19.75
N ALA A 158 0.59 16.22 20.80
CA ALA A 158 0.44 15.46 22.03
C ALA A 158 -0.28 14.12 21.79
N SER A 159 -1.34 14.13 20.95
CA SER A 159 -2.02 12.90 20.53
C SER A 159 -1.09 11.94 19.80
N ALA A 160 -0.22 12.44 18.92
CA ALA A 160 0.75 11.60 18.20
C ALA A 160 1.80 11.00 19.13
N VAL A 161 2.33 11.78 20.09
CA VAL A 161 3.29 11.27 21.09
C VAL A 161 2.66 10.14 21.88
N ALA A 162 1.44 10.35 22.43
CA ALA A 162 0.74 9.32 23.20
C ALA A 162 0.44 8.06 22.36
N SER A 163 0.04 8.24 21.08
CA SER A 163 -0.18 7.10 20.17
C SER A 163 1.09 6.29 19.92
N ILE A 164 2.22 6.95 19.66
CA ILE A 164 3.50 6.28 19.43
C ILE A 164 4.01 5.56 20.69
N GLU A 165 3.77 6.14 21.87
CA GLU A 165 4.08 5.50 23.15
C GLU A 165 3.24 4.23 23.33
N ALA A 166 1.92 4.30 23.10
CA ALA A 166 1.03 3.14 23.16
C ALA A 166 1.44 2.04 22.17
N PHE A 167 1.83 2.39 20.94
CA PHE A 167 2.35 1.42 19.96
C PHE A 167 3.54 0.63 20.50
N LYS A 168 4.43 1.28 21.25
CA LYS A 168 5.61 0.63 21.84
C LYS A 168 5.26 -0.19 23.08
N GLU A 169 4.42 0.37 23.96
CA GLU A 169 4.05 -0.27 25.23
C GLU A 169 3.18 -1.51 25.01
N GLU A 170 2.29 -1.47 24.02
CA GLU A 170 1.37 -2.57 23.71
C GLU A 170 1.91 -3.55 22.66
N GLY A 171 3.13 -3.32 22.12
CA GLY A 171 3.74 -4.22 21.12
C GLY A 171 2.94 -4.32 19.81
N ILE A 172 2.31 -3.22 19.39
CA ILE A 172 1.35 -3.23 18.26
C ILE A 172 2.04 -3.58 16.94
N VAL A 173 3.28 -3.15 16.73
CA VAL A 173 4.05 -3.46 15.51
C VAL A 173 4.39 -4.95 15.46
N GLU A 174 4.79 -5.50 16.59
CA GLU A 174 5.11 -6.91 16.76
C GLU A 174 3.87 -7.79 16.55
N ASN A 175 2.72 -7.38 17.11
CA ASN A 175 1.44 -8.05 16.87
C ASN A 175 1.08 -8.05 15.38
N SER A 176 1.22 -6.91 14.70
CA SER A 176 0.97 -6.82 13.25
C SER A 176 1.88 -7.75 12.44
N ALA A 177 3.14 -7.91 12.82
CA ALA A 177 4.06 -8.83 12.17
C ALA A 177 3.65 -10.29 12.38
N GLU A 178 3.29 -10.68 13.62
CA GLU A 178 2.84 -12.04 13.94
C GLU A 178 1.52 -12.37 13.23
N MET A 179 0.53 -11.51 13.35
CA MET A 179 -0.78 -11.69 12.69
C MET A 179 -0.68 -11.68 11.17
N GLY A 180 0.33 -10.98 10.63
CA GLY A 180 0.66 -11.02 9.21
C GLY A 180 0.95 -12.43 8.69
N GLY A 181 1.67 -13.24 9.46
CA GLY A 181 1.89 -14.66 9.15
C GLY A 181 0.59 -15.46 9.14
N VAL A 182 -0.28 -15.21 10.12
CA VAL A 182 -1.60 -15.86 10.21
C VAL A 182 -2.46 -15.51 9.00
N PHE A 183 -2.49 -14.22 8.62
CA PHE A 183 -3.22 -13.79 7.41
C PHE A 183 -2.67 -14.45 6.15
N ALA A 184 -1.34 -14.49 5.99
CA ALA A 184 -0.72 -15.10 4.83
C ALA A 184 -1.20 -16.55 4.60
N ASP A 185 -1.20 -17.36 5.66
CA ASP A 185 -1.61 -18.76 5.59
C ASP A 185 -3.11 -18.89 5.30
N LYS A 186 -3.93 -18.14 6.02
CA LYS A 186 -5.40 -18.24 5.89
C LYS A 186 -5.92 -17.72 4.56
N LEU A 187 -5.39 -16.58 4.08
CA LEU A 187 -5.81 -16.00 2.81
C LEU A 187 -5.36 -16.84 1.60
N ARG A 188 -4.18 -17.47 1.68
CA ARG A 188 -3.78 -18.48 0.68
C ARG A 188 -4.69 -19.70 0.71
N GLY A 189 -5.08 -20.16 1.91
CA GLY A 189 -6.07 -21.23 2.05
C GLY A 189 -7.45 -20.87 1.46
N LEU A 190 -7.86 -19.60 1.50
CA LEU A 190 -9.04 -19.14 0.76
C LEU A 190 -8.81 -19.21 -0.76
N GLN A 191 -7.65 -18.76 -1.23
CA GLN A 191 -7.30 -18.83 -2.65
C GLN A 191 -7.36 -20.27 -3.18
N ASP A 192 -6.95 -21.26 -2.40
CA ASP A 192 -7.01 -22.67 -2.81
C ASP A 192 -8.45 -23.17 -2.96
N ARG A 193 -9.40 -22.64 -2.18
CA ARG A 193 -10.81 -23.05 -2.20
C ARG A 193 -11.68 -22.27 -3.16
N HIS A 194 -11.35 -20.99 -3.41
CA HIS A 194 -12.18 -20.08 -4.20
C HIS A 194 -11.57 -19.81 -5.57
N PRO A 195 -12.13 -20.34 -6.67
CA PRO A 195 -11.63 -20.11 -8.02
C PRO A 195 -11.66 -18.63 -8.44
N SER A 196 -12.50 -17.83 -7.79
CA SER A 196 -12.60 -16.38 -8.02
C SER A 196 -11.43 -15.58 -7.47
N ILE A 197 -10.55 -16.14 -6.60
CA ILE A 197 -9.38 -15.44 -6.10
C ILE A 197 -8.19 -15.70 -7.03
N GLY A 198 -7.79 -14.71 -7.82
CA GLY A 198 -6.65 -14.80 -8.73
C GLY A 198 -5.31 -14.56 -8.06
N ASP A 199 -5.26 -13.60 -7.13
CA ASP A 199 -4.02 -13.22 -6.43
C ASP A 199 -4.29 -12.86 -4.98
N VAL A 200 -3.33 -13.22 -4.11
CA VAL A 200 -3.31 -12.86 -2.69
C VAL A 200 -1.95 -12.24 -2.38
N ARG A 201 -1.95 -10.98 -1.98
CA ARG A 201 -0.73 -10.23 -1.69
C ARG A 201 -0.87 -9.36 -0.46
N GLY A 202 0.22 -9.17 0.26
CA GLY A 202 0.22 -8.33 1.45
C GLY A 202 1.42 -8.55 2.36
N LEU A 203 1.51 -7.70 3.40
CA LEU A 203 2.49 -7.74 4.47
C LEU A 203 1.84 -7.30 5.77
N GLY A 204 2.20 -7.90 6.89
CA GLY A 204 1.62 -7.55 8.20
C GLY A 204 0.09 -7.64 8.18
N CYS A 205 -0.57 -6.59 8.60
CA CYS A 205 -2.03 -6.46 8.56
C CYS A 205 -2.53 -5.65 7.35
N PHE A 206 -1.89 -5.81 6.18
CA PHE A 206 -2.18 -5.08 4.96
C PHE A 206 -2.25 -6.04 3.77
N TRP A 207 -3.46 -6.52 3.43
CA TRP A 207 -3.68 -7.58 2.45
C TRP A 207 -4.72 -7.21 1.41
N GLY A 208 -4.51 -7.68 0.19
CA GLY A 208 -5.45 -7.59 -0.93
C GLY A 208 -5.69 -8.95 -1.56
N LEU A 209 -6.97 -9.28 -1.80
CA LEU A 209 -7.38 -10.42 -2.60
C LEU A 209 -7.92 -9.88 -3.92
N GLU A 210 -7.37 -10.30 -5.03
CA GLU A 210 -7.83 -9.89 -6.35
C GLU A 210 -8.79 -10.90 -6.94
N LEU A 211 -9.98 -10.44 -7.28
CA LEU A 211 -11.04 -11.27 -7.80
C LEU A 211 -10.98 -11.34 -9.33
N VAL A 212 -11.10 -12.56 -9.85
CA VAL A 212 -11.04 -12.87 -11.28
C VAL A 212 -12.20 -13.78 -11.70
N LYS A 213 -12.54 -13.74 -12.98
CA LYS A 213 -13.40 -14.75 -13.59
C LYS A 213 -12.64 -16.01 -13.95
N ASN A 214 -11.36 -15.85 -14.34
CA ASN A 214 -10.52 -16.95 -14.77
C ASN A 214 -9.08 -16.72 -14.32
N ARG A 215 -8.50 -17.68 -13.61
CA ARG A 215 -7.14 -17.57 -13.07
C ARG A 215 -6.05 -17.66 -14.14
N GLU A 216 -6.29 -18.47 -15.20
CA GLU A 216 -5.29 -18.67 -16.25
C GLU A 216 -5.16 -17.42 -17.11
N THR A 217 -6.27 -16.85 -17.53
CA THR A 217 -6.29 -15.62 -18.35
C THR A 217 -6.14 -14.37 -17.51
N ARG A 218 -6.31 -14.47 -16.18
CA ARG A 218 -6.38 -13.35 -15.23
C ARG A 218 -7.50 -12.36 -15.57
N GLU A 219 -8.56 -12.82 -16.25
CA GLU A 219 -9.71 -11.96 -16.55
C GLU A 219 -10.34 -11.45 -15.27
N PRO A 220 -10.43 -10.12 -15.07
CA PRO A 220 -10.97 -9.55 -13.83
C PRO A 220 -12.46 -9.90 -13.67
N LEU A 221 -12.91 -10.06 -12.44
CA LEU A 221 -14.31 -10.39 -12.11
C LEU A 221 -15.29 -9.36 -12.69
N VAL A 222 -14.92 -8.09 -12.61
CA VAL A 222 -15.66 -6.98 -13.22
C VAL A 222 -14.72 -6.10 -14.05
N PRO A 223 -15.22 -5.38 -15.07
CA PRO A 223 -14.40 -4.44 -15.84
C PRO A 223 -13.71 -3.40 -14.96
N PHE A 224 -12.56 -2.94 -15.37
CA PHE A 224 -11.85 -1.86 -14.68
C PHE A 224 -12.73 -0.59 -14.65
N ASN A 225 -12.80 0.09 -13.51
CA ASN A 225 -13.69 1.22 -13.27
C ASN A 225 -15.20 0.92 -13.42
N ALA A 226 -15.61 -0.33 -13.28
CA ALA A 226 -17.02 -0.70 -13.30
C ALA A 226 -17.83 0.06 -12.24
N THR A 227 -19.03 0.48 -12.60
CA THR A 227 -20.01 1.12 -11.72
C THR A 227 -21.40 0.54 -11.95
N GLY A 228 -22.34 0.79 -11.03
CA GLY A 228 -23.70 0.31 -11.17
C GLY A 228 -23.80 -1.23 -11.30
N GLU A 229 -24.59 -1.71 -12.25
CA GLU A 229 -24.81 -3.14 -12.46
C GLU A 229 -23.52 -3.90 -12.83
N ALA A 230 -22.61 -3.27 -13.57
CA ALA A 230 -21.34 -3.89 -13.93
C ALA A 230 -20.44 -4.17 -12.72
N PHE A 231 -20.60 -3.42 -11.62
CA PHE A 231 -19.87 -3.61 -10.35
C PHE A 231 -20.61 -4.58 -9.40
N ALA A 232 -21.84 -4.98 -9.70
CA ALA A 232 -22.70 -5.78 -8.82
C ALA A 232 -22.03 -7.08 -8.28
N PRO A 233 -21.24 -7.85 -9.06
CA PRO A 233 -20.58 -9.05 -8.52
C PRO A 233 -19.70 -8.76 -7.30
N VAL A 234 -18.87 -7.73 -7.36
CA VAL A 234 -18.00 -7.34 -6.24
C VAL A 234 -18.80 -6.71 -5.09
N ALA A 235 -19.77 -5.86 -5.41
CA ALA A 235 -20.64 -5.26 -4.40
C ALA A 235 -21.42 -6.31 -3.59
N ARG A 236 -21.83 -7.43 -4.23
CA ARG A 236 -22.49 -8.54 -3.55
C ARG A 236 -21.59 -9.26 -2.56
N VAL A 237 -20.29 -9.42 -2.85
CA VAL A 237 -19.32 -9.97 -1.90
C VAL A 237 -19.25 -9.09 -0.65
N SER A 238 -19.07 -7.77 -0.81
CA SER A 238 -19.06 -6.84 0.31
C SER A 238 -20.35 -6.86 1.12
N LYS A 239 -21.50 -6.93 0.42
CA LYS A 239 -22.79 -7.03 1.08
C LYS A 239 -22.95 -8.33 1.86
N ALA A 240 -22.56 -9.46 1.29
CA ALA A 240 -22.66 -10.76 1.93
C ALA A 240 -21.79 -10.84 3.20
N ALA A 241 -20.61 -10.22 3.19
CA ALA A 241 -19.76 -10.09 4.37
C ALA A 241 -20.40 -9.16 5.42
N LEU A 242 -20.91 -8.01 5.00
CA LEU A 242 -21.54 -7.03 5.92
C LEU A 242 -22.80 -7.60 6.59
N ASP A 243 -23.65 -8.34 5.86
CA ASP A 243 -24.85 -8.98 6.41
C ASP A 243 -24.51 -10.02 7.51
N ARG A 244 -23.24 -10.47 7.56
CA ARG A 244 -22.68 -11.38 8.58
C ARG A 244 -21.84 -10.69 9.65
N GLY A 245 -21.77 -9.35 9.61
CA GLY A 245 -21.04 -8.54 10.60
C GLY A 245 -19.61 -8.17 10.22
N LEU A 246 -19.13 -8.53 9.02
CA LEU A 246 -17.79 -8.18 8.56
C LEU A 246 -17.86 -7.03 7.55
N TYR A 247 -17.35 -5.84 7.93
CA TYR A 247 -17.16 -4.74 7.01
C TYR A 247 -15.89 -4.95 6.18
N LEU A 248 -16.03 -4.93 4.85
CA LEU A 248 -14.93 -5.04 3.89
C LEU A 248 -14.89 -3.81 2.98
N MET A 249 -13.72 -3.27 2.79
CA MET A 249 -13.47 -2.30 1.72
C MET A 249 -13.14 -3.06 0.44
N THR A 250 -13.87 -2.74 -0.63
CA THR A 250 -13.55 -3.24 -1.97
C THR A 250 -13.24 -2.08 -2.89
N HIS A 251 -12.25 -2.26 -3.74
CA HIS A 251 -11.93 -1.31 -4.78
C HIS A 251 -11.65 -2.07 -6.08
N TRP A 252 -12.44 -1.78 -7.12
CA TRP A 252 -12.48 -2.57 -8.35
C TRP A 252 -12.67 -4.06 -8.05
N ASN A 253 -11.68 -4.88 -8.41
CA ASN A 253 -11.68 -6.32 -8.17
C ASN A 253 -10.91 -6.73 -6.91
N VAL A 254 -10.50 -5.78 -6.08
CA VAL A 254 -9.70 -6.06 -4.89
C VAL A 254 -10.53 -5.95 -3.63
N VAL A 255 -10.57 -7.03 -2.86
CA VAL A 255 -11.04 -7.04 -1.48
C VAL A 255 -9.85 -6.71 -0.59
N MET A 256 -9.98 -5.63 0.20
CA MET A 256 -8.92 -5.17 1.11
C MET A 256 -9.16 -5.70 2.50
N VAL A 257 -8.15 -6.37 3.05
CA VAL A 257 -8.14 -6.90 4.42
C VAL A 257 -7.14 -6.07 5.24
N CYS A 258 -7.67 -5.06 5.94
CA CYS A 258 -6.89 -4.05 6.65
C CYS A 258 -7.47 -3.84 8.06
N PRO A 259 -7.41 -4.85 8.94
CA PRO A 259 -8.01 -4.78 10.28
C PRO A 259 -7.23 -3.80 11.19
N PRO A 260 -7.77 -3.48 12.39
CA PRO A 260 -6.97 -2.86 13.45
C PRO A 260 -5.70 -3.68 13.73
N LEU A 261 -4.58 -3.00 14.05
CA LEU A 261 -3.29 -3.69 14.30
C LEU A 261 -3.28 -4.46 15.63
N THR A 262 -4.29 -4.25 16.46
CA THR A 262 -4.51 -4.97 17.73
C THR A 262 -5.32 -6.25 17.55
N ILE A 263 -5.66 -6.62 16.31
CA ILE A 263 -6.46 -7.81 16.00
C ILE A 263 -5.85 -9.07 16.61
N THR A 264 -6.69 -9.94 17.16
CA THR A 264 -6.31 -11.23 17.70
C THR A 264 -6.45 -12.34 16.66
N ARG A 265 -5.86 -13.51 16.96
CA ARG A 265 -6.00 -14.69 16.11
C ARG A 265 -7.45 -15.17 15.99
N GLU A 266 -8.19 -15.13 17.09
CA GLU A 266 -9.60 -15.51 17.17
C GLU A 266 -10.48 -14.62 16.28
N GLU A 267 -10.23 -13.30 16.31
CA GLU A 267 -10.92 -12.34 15.44
C GLU A 267 -10.57 -12.53 13.96
N ILE A 268 -9.31 -12.92 13.66
CA ILE A 268 -8.92 -13.30 12.29
C ILE A 268 -9.68 -14.55 11.87
N ASP A 269 -9.79 -15.58 12.73
CA ASP A 269 -10.50 -16.82 12.44
C ASP A 269 -11.98 -16.56 12.12
N GLU A 270 -12.64 -15.72 12.92
CA GLU A 270 -14.01 -15.28 12.69
C GLU A 270 -14.15 -14.52 11.37
N GLY A 271 -13.30 -13.52 11.13
CA GLY A 271 -13.34 -12.72 9.90
C GLY A 271 -13.09 -13.54 8.64
N ILE A 272 -12.15 -14.50 8.69
CA ILE A 272 -11.85 -15.41 7.58
C ILE A 272 -13.02 -16.36 7.32
N ALA A 273 -13.70 -16.86 8.35
CA ALA A 273 -14.87 -17.72 8.16
C ALA A 273 -16.02 -16.96 7.45
N ILE A 274 -16.26 -15.70 7.85
CA ILE A 274 -17.25 -14.85 7.18
C ILE A 274 -16.84 -14.54 5.74
N LEU A 275 -15.56 -14.26 5.52
CA LEU A 275 -15.03 -13.96 4.19
C LEU A 275 -15.13 -15.19 3.25
N ASP A 276 -14.87 -16.41 3.75
CA ASP A 276 -15.04 -17.68 3.05
C ASP A 276 -16.49 -17.81 2.49
N GLU A 277 -17.49 -17.64 3.36
CA GLU A 277 -18.89 -17.68 2.94
C GLU A 277 -19.26 -16.56 1.93
N ALA A 278 -18.70 -15.35 2.12
CA ALA A 278 -19.01 -14.23 1.23
C ALA A 278 -18.38 -14.38 -0.15
N LEU A 279 -17.23 -15.03 -0.26
CA LEU A 279 -16.54 -15.27 -1.54
C LEU A 279 -17.28 -16.27 -2.45
N ALA A 280 -18.11 -17.14 -1.88
CA ALA A 280 -18.96 -18.06 -2.68
C ALA A 280 -19.81 -17.30 -3.72
N VAL A 281 -20.19 -16.05 -3.44
CA VAL A 281 -20.91 -15.19 -4.38
C VAL A 281 -20.05 -14.80 -5.60
N ALA A 282 -18.74 -14.64 -5.41
CA ALA A 282 -17.82 -14.36 -6.51
C ALA A 282 -17.57 -15.62 -7.35
N ASP A 283 -17.53 -16.79 -6.71
CA ASP A 283 -17.30 -18.08 -7.38
C ASP A 283 -18.39 -18.42 -8.39
N GLU A 284 -19.62 -17.94 -8.20
CA GLU A 284 -20.71 -18.08 -9.19
C GLU A 284 -20.37 -17.48 -10.57
N HIS A 285 -19.39 -16.60 -10.61
CA HIS A 285 -18.93 -15.90 -11.81
C HIS A 285 -17.56 -16.38 -12.31
N ALA A 286 -16.90 -17.30 -11.59
CA ALA A 286 -15.61 -17.85 -11.97
C ALA A 286 -15.77 -19.06 -12.90
N VAL A 287 -14.84 -19.23 -13.85
CA VAL A 287 -14.78 -20.31 -14.84
C VAL A 287 -13.42 -20.95 -14.89
#